data_e61b35d8741ef5b8b8cd422396b697b5
#
_entry.id   e61b35d8741ef5b8b8cd422396b697b5
#
_cell.length_a   1.000
_cell.length_b   1.000
_cell.length_c   1.000
_cell.angle_alpha   90.00
_cell.angle_beta   90.00
_cell.angle_gamma   90.00
#
_symmetry.space_group_name_H-M   'P 1'
#
loop_
_entity.id
_entity.type
_entity.pdbx_description
1 polymer ?
#
loop_
_entity_poly.entity_id
_entity_poly.type
_entity_poly.pdbx_seq_one_letter_code
_entity_poly.pdbx_strand_id
1 'polypeptide(L)'
;MSLSDLLSTKAALSHIKSDSSGILHEMSSEELLALQEFLLTMYDDIADVCKKNNITPIIAYGSALGAIRHKGFIPWDDDLDLFMTRKDFECFKQIFQCQLGDKYELCAPNYGNTKRCFAKITAKNTTFLDIANVGSDLPSGIFVDIFIIENLTTNKFARFIKKYIANSLIYISSSVYCYQYQSNIEREYMSQTKATKINYNIRKSIGFVFSFVRYQTWANWFDRFVQCKKETGLIHIPSAEYDWSGYNKNLFYPLLSVKFHDRVGYIHNAYDTIFKKFYGDYMQLPPVEERGHHYCIEFSTTHSRQYPIH
;
A
#
# COMPACT_ATOMS: atom_id res chain seq x y z
N MET A 1 -15.04 18.73 -13.11
CA MET A 1 -14.88 17.53 -12.25
C MET A 1 -15.01 16.32 -13.16
N SER A 2 -13.96 15.51 -13.24
CA SER A 2 -13.91 14.33 -14.10
C SER A 2 -14.57 13.11 -13.41
N LEU A 3 -14.85 12.04 -14.17
CA LEU A 3 -15.34 10.79 -13.60
C LEU A 3 -14.28 10.18 -12.64
N SER A 4 -12.99 10.40 -12.91
CA SER A 4 -11.92 9.98 -12.01
C SER A 4 -11.98 10.68 -10.65
N ASP A 5 -12.34 11.98 -10.59
CA ASP A 5 -12.51 12.70 -9.32
C ASP A 5 -13.65 12.13 -8.47
N LEU A 6 -14.67 11.59 -9.14
CA LEU A 6 -15.82 10.99 -8.47
C LEU A 6 -15.50 9.60 -7.88
N LEU A 7 -14.68 8.81 -8.57
CA LEU A 7 -14.44 7.41 -8.24
C LEU A 7 -13.08 7.16 -7.58
N SER A 8 -12.05 7.97 -7.87
CA SER A 8 -10.72 7.85 -7.29
C SER A 8 -10.52 8.84 -6.15
N THR A 9 -10.30 8.33 -4.94
CA THR A 9 -9.96 9.18 -3.77
C THR A 9 -8.64 9.94 -4.02
N LYS A 10 -7.64 9.30 -4.63
CA LYS A 10 -6.36 9.95 -4.98
C LYS A 10 -6.58 11.14 -5.93
N ALA A 11 -7.40 10.96 -6.98
CA ALA A 11 -7.73 12.06 -7.90
C ALA A 11 -8.55 13.16 -7.20
N ALA A 12 -9.47 12.81 -6.30
CA ALA A 12 -10.22 13.80 -5.53
C ALA A 12 -9.30 14.58 -4.58
N LEU A 13 -8.39 13.91 -3.88
CA LEU A 13 -7.44 14.52 -2.95
C LEU A 13 -6.43 15.47 -3.63
N SER A 14 -6.09 15.24 -4.90
CA SER A 14 -5.20 16.15 -5.65
C SER A 14 -5.77 17.57 -5.83
N HIS A 15 -7.07 17.78 -5.57
CA HIS A 15 -7.70 19.09 -5.53
C HIS A 15 -7.42 19.86 -4.21
N ILE A 16 -6.95 19.19 -3.16
CA ILE A 16 -6.48 19.83 -1.93
C ILE A 16 -5.01 20.24 -2.14
N LYS A 17 -4.78 21.53 -2.41
CA LYS A 17 -3.43 22.05 -2.66
C LYS A 17 -2.64 22.34 -1.38
N SER A 18 -3.34 22.60 -0.27
CA SER A 18 -2.78 22.81 1.05
C SER A 18 -3.80 22.39 2.09
N ASP A 19 -3.36 21.80 3.19
CA ASP A 19 -4.26 21.50 4.30
C ASP A 19 -4.63 22.79 5.03
N SER A 20 -5.85 23.27 4.81
CA SER A 20 -6.40 24.44 5.49
C SER A 20 -7.04 24.10 6.84
N SER A 21 -7.18 22.81 7.17
CA SER A 21 -7.83 22.35 8.41
C SER A 21 -6.88 22.30 9.59
N GLY A 22 -5.56 22.19 9.35
CA GLY A 22 -4.56 21.96 10.39
C GLY A 22 -4.69 20.58 11.07
N ILE A 23 -5.41 19.64 10.42
CA ILE A 23 -5.65 18.29 10.95
C ILE A 23 -4.43 17.40 10.75
N LEU A 24 -3.73 17.58 9.62
CA LEU A 24 -2.58 16.74 9.30
C LEU A 24 -1.36 17.11 10.15
N HIS A 25 -0.65 16.11 10.60
CA HIS A 25 0.67 16.27 11.19
C HIS A 25 1.70 16.45 10.07
N GLU A 26 2.25 17.65 9.95
CA GLU A 26 3.37 17.92 9.06
C GLU A 26 4.64 17.37 9.68
N MET A 27 5.13 16.29 9.13
CA MET A 27 6.33 15.60 9.62
C MET A 27 7.57 16.47 9.43
N SER A 28 8.29 16.75 10.53
CA SER A 28 9.58 17.45 10.46
C SER A 28 10.63 16.60 9.75
N SER A 29 11.72 17.22 9.29
CA SER A 29 12.83 16.47 8.69
C SER A 29 13.46 15.46 9.67
N GLU A 30 13.46 15.76 10.95
CA GLU A 30 13.97 14.89 12.01
C GLU A 30 13.06 13.68 12.21
N GLU A 31 11.74 13.89 12.24
CA GLU A 31 10.75 12.81 12.32
C GLU A 31 10.78 11.91 11.07
N LEU A 32 10.93 12.49 9.88
CA LEU A 32 11.06 11.73 8.65
C LEU A 32 12.31 10.85 8.65
N LEU A 33 13.45 11.38 9.09
CA LEU A 33 14.67 10.58 9.24
C LEU A 33 14.48 9.46 10.26
N ALA A 34 13.87 9.75 11.41
CA ALA A 34 13.58 8.73 12.43
C ALA A 34 12.62 7.64 11.91
N LEU A 35 11.63 8.02 11.09
CA LEU A 35 10.75 7.08 10.41
C LEU A 35 11.54 6.20 9.43
N GLN A 36 12.37 6.78 8.57
CA GLN A 36 13.17 6.04 7.60
C GLN A 36 14.14 5.07 8.28
N GLU A 37 14.79 5.47 9.38
CA GLU A 37 15.65 4.57 10.18
C GLU A 37 14.85 3.42 10.81
N PHE A 38 13.64 3.71 11.28
CA PHE A 38 12.75 2.67 11.80
C PHE A 38 12.31 1.68 10.70
N LEU A 39 11.96 2.19 9.52
CA LEU A 39 11.63 1.38 8.36
C LEU A 39 12.79 0.50 7.90
N LEU A 40 14.03 0.98 7.98
CA LEU A 40 15.22 0.17 7.72
C LEU A 40 15.36 -0.97 8.74
N THR A 41 15.08 -0.72 10.01
CA THR A 41 15.06 -1.76 11.04
C THR A 41 13.99 -2.82 10.75
N MET A 42 12.78 -2.40 10.34
CA MET A 42 11.74 -3.33 9.91
C MET A 42 12.16 -4.14 8.69
N TYR A 43 12.81 -3.48 7.72
CA TYR A 43 13.33 -4.18 6.53
C TYR A 43 14.34 -5.25 6.89
N ASP A 44 15.28 -4.96 7.80
CA ASP A 44 16.28 -5.91 8.25
C ASP A 44 15.65 -7.14 8.92
N ASP A 45 14.71 -6.92 9.84
CA ASP A 45 13.98 -8.00 10.51
C ASP A 45 13.21 -8.88 9.50
N ILE A 46 12.52 -8.26 8.54
CA ILE A 46 11.78 -8.96 7.48
C ILE A 46 12.74 -9.74 6.56
N ALA A 47 13.82 -9.09 6.11
CA ALA A 47 14.79 -9.69 5.20
C ALA A 47 15.51 -10.88 5.84
N ASP A 48 15.86 -10.79 7.12
CA ASP A 48 16.49 -11.87 7.87
C ASP A 48 15.58 -13.09 8.00
N VAL A 49 14.30 -12.89 8.32
CA VAL A 49 13.31 -13.97 8.38
C VAL A 49 13.08 -14.56 6.99
N CYS A 50 12.96 -13.74 5.98
CA CYS A 50 12.81 -14.18 4.60
C CYS A 50 14.00 -15.02 4.14
N LYS A 51 15.24 -14.56 4.40
CA LYS A 51 16.47 -15.27 4.05
C LYS A 51 16.55 -16.67 4.70
N LYS A 52 16.21 -16.78 6.00
CA LYS A 52 16.20 -18.05 6.73
C LYS A 52 15.19 -19.06 6.15
N ASN A 53 14.18 -18.58 5.43
CA ASN A 53 13.09 -19.39 4.90
C ASN A 53 13.08 -19.47 3.35
N ASN A 54 14.19 -19.09 2.69
CA ASN A 54 14.35 -19.06 1.22
C ASN A 54 13.28 -18.21 0.52
N ILE A 55 12.88 -17.10 1.14
CA ILE A 55 12.00 -16.08 0.58
C ILE A 55 12.87 -14.89 0.18
N THR A 56 12.57 -14.26 -0.96
CA THR A 56 13.26 -13.04 -1.39
C THR A 56 12.27 -11.90 -1.45
N PRO A 57 12.29 -10.98 -0.47
CA PRO A 57 11.51 -9.75 -0.57
C PRO A 57 12.12 -8.85 -1.64
N ILE A 58 11.28 -8.28 -2.49
CA ILE A 58 11.70 -7.44 -3.62
C ILE A 58 11.26 -6.02 -3.30
N ILE A 59 12.21 -5.07 -3.26
CA ILE A 59 11.89 -3.66 -3.05
C ILE A 59 11.03 -3.18 -4.24
N ALA A 60 9.94 -2.47 -3.94
CA ALA A 60 8.87 -2.16 -4.88
C ALA A 60 8.71 -0.65 -5.11
N TYR A 61 8.05 -0.27 -6.17
CA TYR A 61 7.55 1.08 -6.50
C TYR A 61 8.50 2.23 -6.15
N GLY A 62 8.07 3.18 -5.29
CA GLY A 62 8.84 4.34 -4.84
C GLY A 62 10.13 3.95 -4.15
N SER A 63 10.08 2.92 -3.31
CA SER A 63 11.28 2.41 -2.60
C SER A 63 12.31 1.83 -3.58
N ALA A 64 11.88 1.15 -4.66
CA ALA A 64 12.79 0.66 -5.70
C ALA A 64 13.38 1.82 -6.53
N LEU A 65 12.59 2.84 -6.82
CA LEU A 65 13.07 4.07 -7.45
C LEU A 65 14.11 4.77 -6.56
N GLY A 66 13.87 4.84 -5.26
CA GLY A 66 14.80 5.34 -4.26
C GLY A 66 16.12 4.57 -4.29
N ALA A 67 16.09 3.23 -4.32
CA ALA A 67 17.27 2.38 -4.42
C ALA A 67 18.13 2.70 -5.66
N ILE A 68 17.51 2.97 -6.80
CA ILE A 68 18.23 3.30 -8.04
C ILE A 68 18.75 4.73 -8.02
N ARG A 69 17.91 5.72 -7.73
CA ARG A 69 18.19 7.15 -7.86
C ARG A 69 19.00 7.70 -6.69
N HIS A 70 18.70 7.26 -5.46
CA HIS A 70 19.25 7.81 -4.22
C HIS A 70 20.12 6.82 -3.45
N LYS A 71 20.15 5.55 -3.85
CA LYS A 71 20.82 4.46 -3.13
C LYS A 71 20.24 4.20 -1.74
N GLY A 72 18.98 4.56 -1.54
CA GLY A 72 18.22 4.49 -0.30
C GLY A 72 16.81 4.99 -0.51
N PHE A 73 16.17 5.52 0.52
CA PHE A 73 14.89 6.18 0.36
C PHE A 73 14.95 7.40 -0.57
N ILE A 74 13.86 7.71 -1.20
CA ILE A 74 13.64 9.06 -1.75
C ILE A 74 13.60 10.01 -0.54
N PRO A 75 14.27 11.19 -0.56
CA PRO A 75 14.45 12.04 0.63
C PRO A 75 13.17 12.49 1.34
N TRP A 76 12.02 12.47 0.65
CA TRP A 76 10.72 12.84 1.20
C TRP A 76 9.75 11.66 1.32
N ASP A 77 10.22 10.42 1.13
CA ASP A 77 9.39 9.21 1.19
C ASP A 77 9.16 8.77 2.64
N ASP A 78 7.95 8.41 2.97
CA ASP A 78 7.51 8.06 4.32
C ASP A 78 6.99 6.62 4.45
N ASP A 79 7.28 5.77 3.45
CA ASP A 79 6.92 4.36 3.43
C ASP A 79 8.01 3.45 2.85
N LEU A 80 7.80 2.15 3.01
CA LEU A 80 8.60 1.10 2.38
C LEU A 80 7.68 0.05 1.77
N ASP A 81 7.84 -0.12 0.46
CA ASP A 81 7.07 -1.06 -0.34
C ASP A 81 7.90 -2.29 -0.71
N LEU A 82 7.29 -3.45 -0.57
CA LEU A 82 7.89 -4.73 -0.97
C LEU A 82 6.95 -5.50 -1.91
N PHE A 83 7.54 -6.28 -2.82
CA PHE A 83 6.85 -7.35 -3.53
C PHE A 83 7.21 -8.70 -2.94
N MET A 84 6.23 -9.60 -2.91
CA MET A 84 6.44 -11.04 -2.71
C MET A 84 5.63 -11.82 -3.75
N THR A 85 6.17 -12.95 -4.23
CA THR A 85 5.33 -13.86 -5.02
C THR A 85 4.22 -14.45 -4.13
N ARG A 86 3.11 -14.88 -4.70
CA ARG A 86 2.05 -15.56 -3.94
C ARG A 86 2.60 -16.72 -3.10
N LYS A 87 3.47 -17.54 -3.68
CA LYS A 87 4.09 -18.67 -2.98
C LYS A 87 4.90 -18.22 -1.77
N ASP A 88 5.75 -17.21 -1.95
CA ASP A 88 6.59 -16.68 -0.89
C ASP A 88 5.75 -16.04 0.22
N PHE A 89 4.72 -15.30 -0.15
CA PHE A 89 3.81 -14.68 0.81
C PHE A 89 3.02 -15.71 1.63
N GLU A 90 2.52 -16.78 1.01
CA GLU A 90 1.85 -17.86 1.75
C GLU A 90 2.79 -18.55 2.75
N CYS A 91 4.06 -18.78 2.38
CA CYS A 91 5.08 -19.27 3.29
C CYS A 91 5.36 -18.26 4.42
N PHE A 92 5.53 -16.99 4.07
CA PHE A 92 5.78 -15.91 5.03
C PHE A 92 4.68 -15.78 6.08
N LYS A 93 3.41 -15.86 5.69
CA LYS A 93 2.27 -15.85 6.63
C LYS A 93 2.35 -16.95 7.68
N GLN A 94 2.77 -18.17 7.28
CA GLN A 94 2.83 -19.31 8.20
C GLN A 94 3.88 -19.14 9.29
N ILE A 95 4.99 -18.49 8.97
CA ILE A 95 6.10 -18.30 9.90
C ILE A 95 6.05 -16.97 10.66
N PHE A 96 5.24 -16.01 10.20
CA PHE A 96 5.23 -14.64 10.69
C PHE A 96 5.00 -14.54 12.19
N GLN A 97 3.96 -15.18 12.70
CA GLN A 97 3.61 -15.08 14.11
C GLN A 97 4.72 -15.60 15.03
N CYS A 98 5.38 -16.68 14.65
CA CYS A 98 6.45 -17.27 15.44
C CYS A 98 7.76 -16.45 15.40
N GLN A 99 8.07 -15.80 14.27
CA GLN A 99 9.38 -15.17 14.06
C GLN A 99 9.36 -13.64 14.20
N LEU A 100 8.21 -13.01 13.96
CA LEU A 100 8.06 -11.55 13.95
C LEU A 100 6.88 -11.05 14.82
N GLY A 101 6.02 -11.94 15.28
CA GLY A 101 4.78 -11.58 15.97
C GLY A 101 4.97 -10.84 17.29
N ASP A 102 6.12 -10.91 17.92
CA ASP A 102 6.40 -10.14 19.15
C ASP A 102 6.55 -8.64 18.86
N LYS A 103 7.20 -8.29 17.75
CA LYS A 103 7.49 -6.90 17.36
C LYS A 103 6.43 -6.30 16.45
N TYR A 104 5.82 -7.12 15.60
CA TYR A 104 4.98 -6.66 14.49
C TYR A 104 3.64 -7.37 14.45
N GLU A 105 2.70 -6.79 13.72
CA GLU A 105 1.42 -7.37 13.37
C GLU A 105 1.27 -7.42 11.84
N LEU A 106 0.87 -8.59 11.31
CA LEU A 106 0.59 -8.76 9.88
C LEU A 106 -0.91 -8.67 9.64
N CYS A 107 -1.30 -7.73 8.81
CA CYS A 107 -2.67 -7.52 8.35
C CYS A 107 -2.75 -7.78 6.85
N ALA A 108 -3.50 -8.81 6.45
CA ALA A 108 -3.67 -9.17 5.04
C ALA A 108 -5.04 -9.79 4.79
N PRO A 109 -5.54 -9.80 3.55
CA PRO A 109 -6.72 -10.58 3.21
C PRO A 109 -6.53 -12.05 3.57
N ASN A 110 -7.56 -12.65 4.15
CA ASN A 110 -7.57 -14.02 4.72
C ASN A 110 -6.52 -14.25 5.83
N TYR A 111 -5.97 -13.16 6.41
CA TYR A 111 -5.06 -13.21 7.55
C TYR A 111 -5.10 -11.89 8.33
N GLY A 112 -5.51 -11.91 9.59
CA GLY A 112 -5.65 -10.70 10.40
C GLY A 112 -6.76 -9.74 9.93
N ASN A 113 -6.84 -8.56 10.55
CA ASN A 113 -7.85 -7.56 10.23
C ASN A 113 -7.27 -6.51 9.27
N THR A 114 -7.84 -6.38 8.07
CA THR A 114 -7.37 -5.41 7.08
C THR A 114 -8.52 -4.85 6.23
N LYS A 115 -8.44 -3.54 5.92
CA LYS A 115 -9.25 -2.90 4.88
C LYS A 115 -8.58 -2.95 3.50
N ARG A 116 -7.31 -3.30 3.46
CA ARG A 116 -6.48 -3.29 2.25
C ARG A 116 -6.61 -4.61 1.50
N CYS A 117 -6.44 -4.54 0.19
CA CYS A 117 -6.37 -5.72 -0.68
C CYS A 117 -4.92 -6.19 -0.92
N PHE A 118 -4.01 -5.75 -0.08
CA PHE A 118 -2.60 -6.16 -0.01
C PHE A 118 -2.21 -6.34 1.45
N ALA A 119 -1.03 -6.85 1.73
CA ALA A 119 -0.58 -7.09 3.08
C ALA A 119 0.16 -5.87 3.65
N LYS A 120 0.01 -5.64 4.95
CA LYS A 120 0.69 -4.59 5.71
C LYS A 120 1.30 -5.20 6.96
N ILE A 121 2.58 -4.97 7.21
CA ILE A 121 3.25 -5.27 8.47
C ILE A 121 3.30 -3.98 9.27
N THR A 122 2.77 -3.98 10.46
CA THR A 122 2.68 -2.79 11.33
C THR A 122 3.49 -3.01 12.60
N ALA A 123 4.33 -2.07 12.97
CA ALA A 123 5.13 -2.14 14.19
C ALA A 123 4.29 -1.85 15.42
N LYS A 124 4.38 -2.73 16.42
CA LYS A 124 3.74 -2.54 17.72
C LYS A 124 4.44 -1.42 18.50
N ASN A 125 3.72 -0.78 19.39
CA ASN A 125 4.21 0.31 20.24
C ASN A 125 4.78 1.51 19.47
N THR A 126 4.30 1.73 18.25
CA THR A 126 4.57 2.91 17.44
C THR A 126 3.26 3.48 16.91
N THR A 127 3.31 4.69 16.36
CA THR A 127 2.15 5.34 15.75
C THR A 127 2.51 5.91 14.37
N PHE A 128 1.70 5.57 13.39
CA PHE A 128 1.58 6.26 12.11
C PHE A 128 0.09 6.22 11.74
N LEU A 129 -0.66 7.17 12.25
CA LEU A 129 -2.11 7.20 12.12
C LEU A 129 -2.53 7.95 10.87
N ASP A 130 -2.93 7.21 9.84
CA ASP A 130 -3.53 7.77 8.63
C ASP A 130 -4.96 8.29 8.94
N ILE A 131 -5.33 9.44 8.37
CA ILE A 131 -6.64 10.07 8.58
C ILE A 131 -7.82 9.13 8.30
N ALA A 132 -7.68 8.25 7.34
CA ALA A 132 -8.70 7.25 7.02
C ALA A 132 -8.81 6.10 8.04
N ASN A 133 -7.93 6.07 9.08
CA ASN A 133 -7.95 5.07 10.15
C ASN A 133 -8.41 5.63 11.49
N VAL A 134 -8.69 6.94 11.59
CA VAL A 134 -9.02 7.60 12.85
C VAL A 134 -10.17 6.94 13.59
N GLY A 135 -11.24 6.63 12.89
CA GLY A 135 -12.46 6.01 13.47
C GLY A 135 -12.38 4.50 13.65
N SER A 136 -11.23 3.85 13.48
CA SER A 136 -11.12 2.39 13.50
C SER A 136 -10.12 1.86 14.50
N ASP A 137 -10.27 0.57 14.81
CA ASP A 137 -9.39 -0.25 15.64
C ASP A 137 -8.28 -0.96 14.84
N LEU A 138 -8.10 -0.59 13.56
CA LEU A 138 -7.02 -1.15 12.75
C LEU A 138 -5.65 -0.71 13.30
N PRO A 139 -4.63 -1.58 13.19
CA PRO A 139 -3.27 -1.24 13.57
C PRO A 139 -2.79 0.05 12.89
N SER A 140 -2.27 0.97 13.68
CA SER A 140 -1.90 2.33 13.27
C SER A 140 -0.43 2.64 13.57
N GLY A 141 0.44 1.63 13.66
CA GLY A 141 1.88 1.81 13.82
C GLY A 141 2.61 2.07 12.50
N ILE A 142 3.91 2.36 12.60
CA ILE A 142 4.81 2.44 11.45
C ILE A 142 4.73 1.12 10.67
N PHE A 143 4.77 1.18 9.34
CA PHE A 143 4.39 0.04 8.52
C PHE A 143 5.28 -0.17 7.28
N VAL A 144 5.27 -1.42 6.82
CA VAL A 144 5.80 -1.85 5.52
C VAL A 144 4.66 -2.50 4.74
N ASP A 145 4.45 -2.07 3.50
CA ASP A 145 3.44 -2.62 2.62
C ASP A 145 4.02 -3.76 1.76
N ILE A 146 3.26 -4.86 1.64
CA ILE A 146 3.65 -6.01 0.82
C ILE A 146 2.59 -6.23 -0.26
N PHE A 147 3.01 -6.05 -1.51
CA PHE A 147 2.18 -6.29 -2.69
C PHE A 147 2.47 -7.67 -3.26
N ILE A 148 1.42 -8.42 -3.53
CA ILE A 148 1.55 -9.82 -3.95
C ILE A 148 1.58 -9.91 -5.46
N ILE A 149 2.63 -10.52 -5.99
CA ILE A 149 2.78 -10.84 -7.41
C ILE A 149 1.98 -12.10 -7.70
N GLU A 150 1.02 -11.99 -8.61
CA GLU A 150 0.16 -13.08 -9.08
C GLU A 150 0.51 -13.49 -10.51
N ASN A 151 0.28 -14.77 -10.84
CA ASN A 151 0.24 -15.16 -12.24
C ASN A 151 -0.99 -14.56 -12.93
N LEU A 152 -0.83 -14.14 -14.19
CA LEU A 152 -1.89 -13.54 -14.98
C LEU A 152 -2.30 -14.44 -16.15
N THR A 153 -3.59 -14.65 -16.33
CA THR A 153 -4.09 -15.43 -17.48
C THR A 153 -3.70 -14.81 -18.82
N THR A 154 -3.32 -15.63 -19.80
CA THR A 154 -3.04 -15.20 -21.19
C THR A 154 -4.31 -14.89 -21.98
N ASN A 155 -5.47 -15.41 -21.59
CA ASN A 155 -6.74 -15.14 -22.24
C ASN A 155 -7.17 -13.69 -21.99
N LYS A 156 -7.15 -12.87 -23.04
CA LYS A 156 -7.47 -11.42 -22.98
C LYS A 156 -8.90 -11.15 -22.51
N PHE A 157 -9.88 -11.96 -22.91
CA PHE A 157 -11.26 -11.79 -22.53
C PHE A 157 -11.47 -12.11 -21.03
N ALA A 158 -10.91 -13.22 -20.55
CA ALA A 158 -10.93 -13.58 -19.15
C ALA A 158 -10.23 -12.49 -18.28
N ARG A 159 -9.12 -11.93 -18.78
CA ARG A 159 -8.40 -10.83 -18.13
C ARG A 159 -9.26 -9.57 -18.02
N PHE A 160 -9.95 -9.23 -19.12
CA PHE A 160 -10.87 -8.09 -19.13
C PHE A 160 -11.97 -8.23 -18.07
N ILE A 161 -12.64 -9.38 -17.99
CA ILE A 161 -13.67 -9.63 -16.97
C ILE A 161 -13.07 -9.59 -15.57
N LYS A 162 -11.95 -10.30 -15.35
CA LYS A 162 -11.26 -10.31 -14.05
C LYS A 162 -10.89 -8.92 -13.57
N LYS A 163 -10.40 -8.05 -14.45
CA LYS A 163 -10.07 -6.65 -14.15
C LYS A 163 -11.26 -5.92 -13.51
N TYR A 164 -12.42 -5.96 -14.14
CA TYR A 164 -13.57 -5.22 -13.63
C TYR A 164 -14.09 -5.78 -12.31
N ILE A 165 -14.17 -7.10 -12.18
CA ILE A 165 -14.60 -7.74 -10.95
C ILE A 165 -13.62 -7.43 -9.81
N ALA A 166 -12.32 -7.61 -10.00
CA ALA A 166 -11.32 -7.34 -8.99
C ALA A 166 -11.30 -5.87 -8.55
N ASN A 167 -11.32 -4.93 -9.52
CA ASN A 167 -11.35 -3.50 -9.21
C ASN A 167 -12.64 -3.10 -8.47
N SER A 168 -13.78 -3.73 -8.81
CA SER A 168 -15.03 -3.53 -8.07
C SER A 168 -14.93 -4.03 -6.64
N LEU A 169 -14.33 -5.20 -6.40
CA LEU A 169 -14.14 -5.75 -5.05
C LEU A 169 -13.26 -4.85 -4.18
N ILE A 170 -12.15 -4.31 -4.73
CA ILE A 170 -11.30 -3.32 -4.04
C ILE A 170 -12.11 -2.08 -3.68
N TYR A 171 -12.85 -1.53 -4.65
CA TYR A 171 -13.63 -0.31 -4.46
C TYR A 171 -14.74 -0.49 -3.43
N ILE A 172 -15.47 -1.61 -3.48
CA ILE A 172 -16.53 -1.95 -2.53
C ILE A 172 -15.93 -2.14 -1.14
N SER A 173 -14.86 -2.92 -0.98
CA SER A 173 -14.19 -3.12 0.31
C SER A 173 -13.85 -1.80 0.98
N SER A 174 -13.18 -0.91 0.25
CA SER A 174 -12.78 0.40 0.77
C SER A 174 -13.97 1.34 1.03
N SER A 175 -15.07 1.21 0.27
CA SER A 175 -16.29 1.99 0.45
C SER A 175 -17.09 1.52 1.67
N VAL A 176 -17.19 0.19 1.88
CA VAL A 176 -17.82 -0.38 3.08
C VAL A 176 -17.06 0.02 4.34
N TYR A 177 -15.72 0.00 4.29
CA TYR A 177 -14.90 0.51 5.39
C TYR A 177 -15.18 1.99 5.68
N CYS A 178 -15.16 2.86 4.68
CA CYS A 178 -15.48 4.28 4.81
C CYS A 178 -16.89 4.53 5.39
N TYR A 179 -17.85 3.65 5.11
CA TYR A 179 -19.19 3.71 5.70
C TYR A 179 -19.23 3.23 7.14
N GLN A 180 -18.51 2.14 7.47
CA GLN A 180 -18.54 1.51 8.81
C GLN A 180 -17.74 2.32 9.84
N TYR A 181 -16.64 2.95 9.44
CA TYR A 181 -15.72 3.67 10.33
C TYR A 181 -15.68 5.17 10.00
N GLN A 182 -16.85 5.81 10.10
CA GLN A 182 -16.99 7.25 9.88
C GLN A 182 -16.34 8.03 11.02
N SER A 183 -15.49 8.97 10.68
CA SER A 183 -14.88 9.91 11.60
C SER A 183 -15.29 11.33 11.26
N ASN A 184 -15.51 12.18 12.26
CA ASN A 184 -15.74 13.61 12.06
C ASN A 184 -14.54 14.28 11.42
N ILE A 185 -13.34 13.86 11.79
CA ILE A 185 -12.07 14.36 11.28
C ILE A 185 -11.89 14.05 9.80
N GLU A 186 -12.09 12.79 9.40
CA GLU A 186 -12.05 12.42 7.98
C GLU A 186 -13.12 13.19 7.18
N ARG A 187 -14.32 13.31 7.73
CA ARG A 187 -15.41 14.07 7.08
C ARG A 187 -15.06 15.54 6.91
N GLU A 188 -14.46 16.18 7.92
CA GLU A 188 -14.03 17.57 7.86
C GLU A 188 -12.95 17.75 6.80
N TYR A 189 -11.91 16.92 6.83
CA TYR A 189 -10.85 16.92 5.85
C TYR A 189 -11.37 16.72 4.42
N MET A 190 -12.22 15.73 4.21
CA MET A 190 -12.83 15.46 2.90
C MET A 190 -13.86 16.52 2.47
N SER A 191 -14.22 17.46 3.33
CA SER A 191 -15.11 18.58 3.00
C SER A 191 -14.41 19.82 2.49
N GLN A 192 -13.06 19.86 2.48
CA GLN A 192 -12.27 21.01 2.07
C GLN A 192 -12.50 21.40 0.59
N THR A 193 -12.80 20.42 -0.28
CA THR A 193 -13.11 20.69 -1.68
C THR A 193 -14.43 20.04 -2.12
N LYS A 194 -15.05 20.58 -3.16
CA LYS A 194 -16.27 19.99 -3.75
C LYS A 194 -15.97 18.55 -4.26
N ALA A 195 -14.81 18.32 -4.85
CA ALA A 195 -14.42 17.02 -5.41
C ALA A 195 -14.30 15.95 -4.31
N THR A 196 -13.55 16.23 -3.24
CA THR A 196 -13.37 15.32 -2.11
C THR A 196 -14.68 15.03 -1.39
N LYS A 197 -15.50 16.05 -1.15
CA LYS A 197 -16.82 15.91 -0.52
C LYS A 197 -17.75 15.00 -1.31
N ILE A 198 -17.81 15.16 -2.63
CA ILE A 198 -18.67 14.32 -3.49
C ILE A 198 -18.12 12.89 -3.52
N ASN A 199 -16.79 12.70 -3.71
CA ASN A 199 -16.16 11.38 -3.67
C ASN A 199 -16.47 10.64 -2.36
N TYR A 200 -16.29 11.31 -1.22
CA TYR A 200 -16.60 10.76 0.09
C TYR A 200 -18.05 10.31 0.22
N ASN A 201 -19.01 11.15 -0.22
CA ASN A 201 -20.44 10.83 -0.15
C ASN A 201 -20.81 9.65 -1.08
N ILE A 202 -20.24 9.58 -2.29
CA ILE A 202 -20.43 8.45 -3.21
C ILE A 202 -19.93 7.16 -2.55
N ARG A 203 -18.73 7.18 -1.98
CA ARG A 203 -18.16 6.01 -1.29
C ARG A 203 -19.02 5.58 -0.11
N LYS A 204 -19.52 6.53 0.70
CA LYS A 204 -20.44 6.21 1.81
C LYS A 204 -21.73 5.58 1.31
N SER A 205 -22.33 6.09 0.24
CA SER A 205 -23.55 5.53 -0.35
C SER A 205 -23.35 4.12 -0.87
N ILE A 206 -22.24 3.87 -1.58
CA ILE A 206 -21.87 2.54 -2.05
C ILE A 206 -21.57 1.62 -0.84
N GLY A 207 -20.84 2.13 0.16
CA GLY A 207 -20.57 1.40 1.39
C GLY A 207 -21.82 0.98 2.12
N PHE A 208 -22.82 1.86 2.23
CA PHE A 208 -24.14 1.51 2.79
C PHE A 208 -24.82 0.37 2.05
N VAL A 209 -24.89 0.44 0.71
CA VAL A 209 -25.55 -0.59 -0.12
C VAL A 209 -24.87 -1.96 0.05
N PHE A 210 -23.52 -1.99 0.17
CA PHE A 210 -22.74 -3.22 0.24
C PHE A 210 -22.34 -3.61 1.67
N SER A 211 -22.85 -2.94 2.72
CA SER A 211 -22.54 -3.20 4.12
C SER A 211 -23.20 -4.45 4.73
N PHE A 212 -23.93 -5.23 3.94
CA PHE A 212 -24.52 -6.51 4.37
C PHE A 212 -23.47 -7.56 4.76
N VAL A 213 -22.20 -7.35 4.35
CA VAL A 213 -21.04 -8.03 4.91
C VAL A 213 -19.95 -7.01 5.26
N ARG A 214 -19.03 -7.37 6.17
CA ARG A 214 -17.94 -6.48 6.59
C ARG A 214 -16.95 -6.24 5.44
N TYR A 215 -16.31 -5.06 5.44
CA TYR A 215 -15.29 -4.69 4.45
C TYR A 215 -14.21 -5.76 4.25
N GLN A 216 -13.78 -6.44 5.32
CA GLN A 216 -12.79 -7.50 5.28
C GLN A 216 -13.24 -8.70 4.43
N THR A 217 -14.54 -9.01 4.42
CA THR A 217 -15.09 -10.10 3.59
C THR A 217 -14.88 -9.79 2.09
N TRP A 218 -15.09 -8.52 1.68
CA TRP A 218 -14.84 -8.07 0.32
C TRP A 218 -13.36 -8.16 -0.05
N ALA A 219 -12.45 -7.76 0.86
CA ALA A 219 -11.01 -7.91 0.67
C ALA A 219 -10.60 -9.39 0.58
N ASN A 220 -11.19 -10.27 1.38
CA ASN A 220 -10.95 -11.71 1.34
C ASN A 220 -11.45 -12.34 0.02
N TRP A 221 -12.59 -11.89 -0.49
CA TRP A 221 -13.11 -12.33 -1.79
C TRP A 221 -12.22 -11.85 -2.93
N PHE A 222 -11.73 -10.61 -2.87
CA PHE A 222 -10.75 -10.11 -3.82
C PHE A 222 -9.51 -11.02 -3.85
N ASP A 223 -8.89 -11.28 -2.70
CA ASP A 223 -7.67 -12.09 -2.63
C ASP A 223 -7.87 -13.49 -3.23
N ARG A 224 -8.98 -14.16 -2.90
CA ARG A 224 -9.30 -15.48 -3.48
C ARG A 224 -9.55 -15.41 -4.99
N PHE A 225 -10.19 -14.35 -5.46
CA PHE A 225 -10.56 -14.19 -6.86
C PHE A 225 -9.36 -13.92 -7.78
N VAL A 226 -8.36 -13.17 -7.31
CA VAL A 226 -7.19 -12.80 -8.13
C VAL A 226 -6.17 -13.91 -8.25
N GLN A 227 -6.15 -14.85 -7.32
CA GLN A 227 -5.20 -15.96 -7.32
C GLN A 227 -5.26 -16.75 -8.63
N CYS A 228 -4.08 -17.03 -9.21
CA CYS A 228 -3.94 -17.85 -10.40
C CYS A 228 -2.80 -18.84 -10.19
N LYS A 229 -3.16 -20.11 -9.93
CA LYS A 229 -2.18 -21.19 -9.70
C LYS A 229 -1.38 -21.58 -10.94
N LYS A 230 -1.95 -21.33 -12.14
CA LYS A 230 -1.31 -21.71 -13.40
C LYS A 230 -0.19 -20.73 -13.73
N GLU A 231 1.02 -21.23 -13.90
CA GLU A 231 2.12 -20.45 -14.46
C GLU A 231 1.89 -20.21 -15.94
N THR A 232 1.92 -18.94 -16.35
CA THR A 232 1.60 -18.51 -17.71
C THR A 232 2.72 -17.73 -18.38
N GLY A 233 3.81 -17.45 -17.62
CA GLY A 233 4.86 -16.53 -18.02
C GLY A 233 4.46 -15.05 -17.93
N LEU A 234 3.21 -14.74 -17.57
CA LEU A 234 2.71 -13.40 -17.30
C LEU A 234 2.41 -13.25 -15.82
N ILE A 235 2.80 -12.11 -15.24
CA ILE A 235 2.55 -11.74 -13.85
C ILE A 235 1.93 -10.34 -13.78
N HIS A 236 1.29 -10.04 -12.66
CA HIS A 236 0.81 -8.69 -12.33
C HIS A 236 0.64 -8.51 -10.81
N ILE A 237 0.36 -7.28 -10.41
CA ILE A 237 0.11 -6.90 -9.02
C ILE A 237 -1.34 -6.39 -8.91
N PRO A 238 -2.33 -7.27 -8.68
CA PRO A 238 -3.75 -6.94 -8.82
C PRO A 238 -4.27 -5.92 -7.80
N SER A 239 -3.61 -5.78 -6.65
CA SER A 239 -4.00 -4.86 -5.59
C SER A 239 -3.54 -3.41 -5.82
N ALA A 240 -2.59 -3.18 -6.73
CA ALA A 240 -2.02 -1.87 -7.01
C ALA A 240 -2.13 -1.44 -8.48
N GLU A 241 -2.17 -2.39 -9.41
CA GLU A 241 -2.17 -2.13 -10.84
C GLU A 241 -3.54 -2.44 -11.47
N TYR A 242 -4.36 -1.43 -11.56
CA TYR A 242 -5.77 -1.55 -11.98
C TYR A 242 -5.96 -1.78 -13.48
N ASP A 243 -4.93 -1.59 -14.32
CA ASP A 243 -5.02 -1.75 -15.78
C ASP A 243 -4.98 -3.21 -16.25
N TRP A 244 -4.42 -4.12 -15.44
CA TRP A 244 -4.28 -5.55 -15.73
C TRP A 244 -3.52 -5.84 -17.04
N SER A 245 -2.64 -4.95 -17.47
CA SER A 245 -1.78 -5.16 -18.64
C SER A 245 -0.82 -6.34 -18.39
N GLY A 246 -0.32 -6.42 -17.16
CA GLY A 246 0.63 -7.43 -16.73
C GLY A 246 2.03 -7.24 -17.32
N TYR A 247 2.94 -8.08 -16.85
CA TYR A 247 4.34 -8.10 -17.28
C TYR A 247 4.73 -9.51 -17.69
N ASN A 248 5.64 -9.61 -18.64
CA ASN A 248 6.37 -10.86 -18.86
C ASN A 248 7.22 -11.14 -17.61
N LYS A 249 7.15 -12.36 -17.07
CA LYS A 249 7.93 -12.78 -15.90
C LYS A 249 9.44 -12.51 -16.05
N ASN A 250 9.96 -12.59 -17.26
CA ASN A 250 11.37 -12.30 -17.59
C ASN A 250 11.76 -10.82 -17.37
N LEU A 251 10.80 -9.88 -17.25
CA LEU A 251 11.07 -8.49 -16.87
C LEU A 251 11.37 -8.35 -15.37
N PHE A 252 10.87 -9.29 -14.56
CA PHE A 252 11.14 -9.31 -13.12
C PHE A 252 12.40 -10.12 -12.79
N TYR A 253 12.64 -11.22 -13.48
CA TYR A 253 13.71 -12.17 -13.15
C TYR A 253 14.75 -12.29 -14.26
N PRO A 254 16.03 -12.59 -13.89
CA PRO A 254 16.55 -12.68 -12.52
C PRO A 254 16.48 -11.33 -11.80
N LEU A 255 16.32 -11.35 -10.47
CA LEU A 255 16.32 -10.12 -9.68
C LEU A 255 17.68 -9.44 -9.74
N LEU A 256 17.67 -8.10 -9.73
CA LEU A 256 18.86 -7.28 -9.67
C LEU A 256 19.17 -6.92 -8.21
N SER A 257 20.39 -7.21 -7.77
CA SER A 257 20.91 -6.75 -6.48
C SER A 257 21.24 -5.26 -6.55
N VAL A 258 20.77 -4.49 -5.59
CA VAL A 258 20.99 -3.05 -5.49
C VAL A 258 21.41 -2.64 -4.09
N LYS A 259 22.12 -1.51 -4.00
CA LYS A 259 22.40 -0.86 -2.73
C LYS A 259 21.14 -0.12 -2.24
N PHE A 260 20.76 -0.34 -0.98
CA PHE A 260 19.70 0.41 -0.30
C PHE A 260 20.23 0.84 1.07
N HIS A 261 20.67 2.10 1.18
CA HIS A 261 21.53 2.60 2.26
C HIS A 261 22.81 1.75 2.39
N ASP A 262 23.05 1.17 3.55
CA ASP A 262 24.17 0.26 3.85
C ASP A 262 23.82 -1.24 3.67
N ARG A 263 22.64 -1.53 3.09
CA ARG A 263 22.09 -2.86 2.89
C ARG A 263 22.12 -3.28 1.42
N VAL A 264 21.97 -4.56 1.20
CA VAL A 264 21.72 -5.13 -0.13
C VAL A 264 20.25 -5.48 -0.25
N GLY A 265 19.57 -4.86 -1.19
CA GLY A 265 18.19 -5.18 -1.56
C GLY A 265 18.10 -5.82 -2.94
N TYR A 266 16.90 -6.26 -3.31
CA TYR A 266 16.61 -6.81 -4.62
C TYR A 266 15.47 -6.05 -5.27
N ILE A 267 15.59 -5.76 -6.57
CA ILE A 267 14.54 -5.16 -7.40
C ILE A 267 14.31 -6.01 -8.66
N HIS A 268 13.23 -5.76 -9.37
CA HIS A 268 13.00 -6.39 -10.68
C HIS A 268 14.04 -5.94 -11.71
N ASN A 269 14.47 -6.88 -12.57
CA ASN A 269 15.57 -6.69 -13.50
C ASN A 269 15.33 -5.55 -14.51
N ALA A 270 14.15 -5.50 -15.12
CA ALA A 270 13.82 -4.47 -16.12
C ALA A 270 13.27 -3.18 -15.49
N TYR A 271 13.86 -2.72 -14.37
CA TYR A 271 13.41 -1.53 -13.66
C TYR A 271 13.31 -0.29 -14.56
N ASP A 272 14.27 -0.07 -15.47
CA ASP A 272 14.28 1.09 -16.35
C ASP A 272 13.01 1.17 -17.21
N THR A 273 12.63 0.05 -17.83
CA THR A 273 11.42 -0.02 -18.65
C THR A 273 10.15 0.22 -17.81
N ILE A 274 10.09 -0.36 -16.61
CA ILE A 274 8.94 -0.24 -15.72
C ILE A 274 8.86 1.16 -15.14
N PHE A 275 9.98 1.75 -14.69
CA PHE A 275 10.00 3.10 -14.15
C PHE A 275 9.67 4.16 -15.21
N LYS A 276 10.16 4.02 -16.45
CA LYS A 276 9.75 4.89 -17.56
C LYS A 276 8.25 4.85 -17.83
N LYS A 277 7.63 3.68 -17.70
CA LYS A 277 6.18 3.54 -17.85
C LYS A 277 5.39 4.26 -16.74
N PHE A 278 5.87 4.20 -15.48
CA PHE A 278 5.14 4.75 -14.32
C PHE A 278 5.48 6.21 -14.03
N TYR A 279 6.75 6.59 -14.20
CA TYR A 279 7.29 7.86 -13.73
C TYR A 279 7.86 8.74 -14.88
N GLY A 280 7.82 8.27 -16.13
CA GLY A 280 8.40 9.00 -17.25
C GLY A 280 9.93 9.10 -17.12
N ASP A 281 10.46 10.33 -17.16
CA ASP A 281 11.88 10.58 -16.86
C ASP A 281 12.11 10.52 -15.34
N TYR A 282 12.18 9.29 -14.82
CA TYR A 282 12.26 9.01 -13.39
C TYR A 282 13.56 9.48 -12.73
N MET A 283 14.60 9.85 -13.51
CA MET A 283 15.84 10.42 -12.97
C MET A 283 15.67 11.91 -12.66
N GLN A 284 14.72 12.60 -13.29
CA GLN A 284 14.36 13.96 -12.96
C GLN A 284 13.53 14.01 -11.68
N LEU A 285 13.89 14.92 -10.77
CA LEU A 285 13.10 15.10 -9.54
C LEU A 285 11.79 15.83 -9.86
N PRO A 286 10.66 15.34 -9.30
CA PRO A 286 9.40 16.04 -9.44
C PRO A 286 9.45 17.39 -8.68
N PRO A 287 8.66 18.40 -9.12
CA PRO A 287 8.42 19.61 -8.35
C PRO A 287 8.00 19.31 -6.92
N VAL A 288 8.27 20.21 -5.98
CA VAL A 288 7.99 19.99 -4.56
C VAL A 288 6.50 19.73 -4.34
N GLU A 289 5.64 20.40 -5.09
CA GLU A 289 4.17 20.30 -5.00
C GLU A 289 3.62 18.96 -5.49
N GLU A 290 4.41 18.19 -6.23
CA GLU A 290 4.04 16.86 -6.75
C GLU A 290 4.62 15.71 -5.91
N ARG A 291 5.38 16.03 -4.85
CA ARG A 291 5.95 15.03 -3.94
C ARG A 291 4.86 14.48 -3.04
N GLY A 292 4.54 13.21 -3.22
CA GLY A 292 3.53 12.53 -2.43
C GLY A 292 4.03 12.21 -1.02
N HIS A 293 3.13 12.21 -0.06
CA HIS A 293 3.29 11.71 1.31
C HIS A 293 1.97 11.15 1.81
N HIS A 294 1.99 10.42 2.91
CA HIS A 294 0.77 9.93 3.54
C HIS A 294 0.07 11.02 4.37
N TYR A 295 -1.25 10.89 4.52
CA TYR A 295 -2.09 11.81 5.29
C TYR A 295 -2.06 11.44 6.77
N CYS A 296 -0.89 11.61 7.40
CA CYS A 296 -0.64 11.30 8.81
C CYS A 296 -1.25 12.37 9.73
N ILE A 297 -1.84 11.97 10.84
CA ILE A 297 -2.36 12.88 11.87
C ILE A 297 -1.70 12.67 13.24
N GLU A 298 -1.03 11.54 13.45
CA GLU A 298 -0.25 11.25 14.65
C GLU A 298 0.92 10.35 14.30
N PHE A 299 2.12 10.74 14.71
CA PHE A 299 3.36 10.00 14.48
C PHE A 299 4.13 9.78 15.77
N SER A 300 4.64 8.58 15.99
CA SER A 300 5.59 8.24 17.04
C SER A 300 6.33 6.94 16.75
N THR A 301 7.63 6.95 17.03
CA THR A 301 8.48 5.74 16.99
C THR A 301 8.49 4.96 18.31
N THR A 302 7.90 5.50 19.39
CA THR A 302 8.12 5.00 20.76
C THR A 302 6.84 4.68 21.53
N HIS A 303 5.68 5.10 21.07
CA HIS A 303 4.41 4.83 21.74
C HIS A 303 3.27 4.53 20.75
N SER A 304 2.32 3.74 21.23
CA SER A 304 1.10 3.45 20.50
C SER A 304 0.18 4.67 20.43
N ARG A 305 -0.69 4.68 19.43
CA ARG A 305 -1.70 5.69 19.18
C ARG A 305 -2.35 6.23 20.46
N GLN A 306 -2.35 7.54 20.60
CA GLN A 306 -3.04 8.25 21.68
C GLN A 306 -4.41 8.79 21.24
N TYR A 307 -4.60 8.99 19.94
CA TYR A 307 -5.86 9.45 19.36
C TYR A 307 -6.99 8.45 19.65
N PRO A 308 -8.10 8.86 20.25
CA PRO A 308 -9.17 7.96 20.63
C PRO A 308 -9.86 7.33 19.40
N ILE A 309 -10.39 6.12 19.58
CA ILE A 309 -11.30 5.48 18.61
C ILE A 309 -12.69 6.02 18.92
N HIS A 310 -13.29 6.75 18.00
CA HIS A 310 -14.63 7.37 18.15
C HIS A 310 -15.58 6.88 17.08
#